data_695a51d9d3513108f2498677efe3d6f5
#
_entry.id   695a51d9d3513108f2498677efe3d6f5
#
_cell.length_a   1.000
_cell.length_b   1.000
_cell.length_c   1.000
_cell.angle_alpha   90.00
_cell.angle_beta   90.00
_cell.angle_gamma   90.00
#
_symmetry.space_group_name_H-M   'P 1'
#
loop_
_entity.id
_entity.type
_entity.pdbx_description
1 polymer ?
#
loop_
_entity_poly.entity_id
_entity_poly.type
_entity_poly.pdbx_seq_one_letter_code
_entity_poly.pdbx_strand_id
1 'polypeptide(L)'
;MEFTGVYHKTSEQMSYPLDEDRLVINLKTGYDVKQVFIHHGDPFDAGILGGSEKWTGKREEIVYKKRLPHQLWWTTTLTPPYKRCKYYFELHTEDEVWYYFEDGFLTEEQVNMEGRLLQYFIVPWMNPADVNRTPAWVNDTVWYQIFPDRFCCGGTGKNDPDVLPWQTGKVTNREKYGGDLEGIRQKLPYLQDLGITGIYLNPIMEAETNHKYDTKDYTKIDPSFGDDGTMKRLVSEAHERGIRIMLDAVFNHCGRKFAPWLDVQEKGRESEYADWFMVQDWDEIGKQGDTRDGRFYSFAFADWMPKLNTNNDEVIDYFCKVCEGWIRKYDIDGIRFDVGNEVSHRFLKRMREHLKKIKPDIYLLGEIWHDASQWLAGDEYDSVMNYPLMSGIHDFFLDQTMGKEEFEYMVNCCYTMYMQQNNNVLFNLLDSHDTERLMNRFHDLDKFYQQLAVLFTLPGSPCIYYGTEIAMEGGFDPDCRRCMPWDEIGTEENQRRIGQMKTLIRLRKNEETFRSLHFHFPDRIENRRCVEYIKLDEAGRKIEVLLNCSDETVKAGGTGEVLFARNYQNGILEKNGTLIRRI
;
A
#
# COMPACT_ATOMS: atom_id res chain seq x y z
N MET A 1 34.55 7.17 -11.83
CA MET A 1 33.31 6.68 -11.17
C MET A 1 32.64 7.80 -10.37
N GLU A 2 31.32 7.91 -10.42
CA GLU A 2 30.52 8.87 -9.62
C GLU A 2 30.23 8.28 -8.23
N PHE A 3 31.13 8.51 -7.28
CA PHE A 3 31.07 7.93 -5.93
C PHE A 3 29.81 8.35 -5.14
N THR A 4 29.30 9.55 -5.34
CA THR A 4 28.11 10.06 -4.65
C THR A 4 26.84 9.33 -5.05
N GLY A 5 26.82 8.67 -6.22
CA GLY A 5 25.72 7.83 -6.68
C GLY A 5 25.69 6.45 -6.04
N VAL A 6 26.77 6.00 -5.39
CA VAL A 6 26.85 4.65 -4.82
C VAL A 6 26.39 4.66 -3.36
N TYR A 7 25.44 3.76 -3.05
CA TYR A 7 24.92 3.64 -1.70
C TYR A 7 24.46 2.21 -1.38
N HIS A 8 24.90 1.74 -0.21
CA HIS A 8 24.47 0.49 0.39
C HIS A 8 24.59 0.56 1.92
N LYS A 9 23.75 -0.20 2.62
CA LYS A 9 23.85 -0.48 4.06
C LYS A 9 23.32 -1.87 4.37
N THR A 10 23.73 -2.46 5.50
CA THR A 10 23.34 -3.81 5.94
C THR A 10 22.00 -3.84 6.70
N SER A 11 21.06 -3.02 6.32
CA SER A 11 19.76 -2.89 7.00
C SER A 11 18.65 -2.44 6.05
N GLU A 12 17.41 -2.50 6.53
CA GLU A 12 16.20 -2.06 5.83
C GLU A 12 16.07 -2.70 4.44
N GLN A 13 15.55 -1.94 3.45
CA GLN A 13 15.38 -2.44 2.09
C GLN A 13 16.72 -2.69 1.34
N MET A 14 17.88 -2.29 1.91
CA MET A 14 19.18 -2.48 1.26
C MET A 14 19.78 -3.87 1.52
N SER A 15 19.51 -4.46 2.68
CA SER A 15 19.95 -5.83 3.02
C SER A 15 19.01 -6.41 4.07
N TYR A 16 18.29 -7.48 3.73
CA TYR A 16 17.30 -8.08 4.60
C TYR A 16 17.06 -9.57 4.28
N PRO A 17 16.71 -10.40 5.27
CA PRO A 17 16.26 -11.76 5.02
C PRO A 17 14.88 -11.73 4.30
N LEU A 18 14.83 -12.38 3.13
CA LEU A 18 13.58 -12.58 2.42
C LEU A 18 12.71 -13.65 3.10
N ASP A 19 13.40 -14.68 3.56
CA ASP A 19 12.86 -15.78 4.36
C ASP A 19 14.00 -16.35 5.24
N GLU A 20 13.81 -17.56 5.77
CA GLU A 20 14.80 -18.18 6.66
C GLU A 20 16.11 -18.58 5.95
N ASP A 21 16.11 -18.68 4.62
CA ASP A 21 17.23 -19.17 3.82
C ASP A 21 17.81 -18.12 2.88
N ARG A 22 17.01 -17.17 2.42
CA ARG A 22 17.38 -16.23 1.37
C ARG A 22 17.62 -14.83 1.91
N LEU A 23 18.72 -14.22 1.48
CA LEU A 23 19.14 -12.86 1.80
C LEU A 23 19.07 -11.98 0.55
N VAL A 24 18.29 -10.92 0.57
CA VAL A 24 18.26 -9.91 -0.49
C VAL A 24 19.31 -8.85 -0.19
N ILE A 25 20.09 -8.50 -1.21
CA ILE A 25 21.09 -7.42 -1.17
C ILE A 25 20.82 -6.49 -2.34
N ASN A 26 20.68 -5.20 -2.04
CA ASN A 26 20.45 -4.13 -2.99
C ASN A 26 21.60 -3.12 -2.95
N LEU A 27 21.92 -2.54 -4.11
CA LEU A 27 22.94 -1.51 -4.24
C LEU A 27 22.42 -0.41 -5.17
N LYS A 28 22.63 0.86 -4.82
CA LYS A 28 22.48 2.00 -5.73
C LYS A 28 23.81 2.38 -6.33
N THR A 29 23.83 2.75 -7.61
CA THR A 29 25.01 3.31 -8.29
C THR A 29 24.62 4.45 -9.23
N GLY A 30 25.57 5.25 -9.68
CA GLY A 30 25.38 6.13 -10.83
C GLY A 30 25.20 5.33 -12.14
N TYR A 31 24.77 6.01 -13.20
CA TYR A 31 24.64 5.43 -14.54
C TYR A 31 25.98 5.10 -15.23
N ASP A 32 27.09 5.62 -14.69
CA ASP A 32 28.45 5.33 -15.15
C ASP A 32 28.89 3.91 -14.81
N VAL A 33 28.32 3.28 -13.79
CA VAL A 33 28.57 1.86 -13.45
C VAL A 33 27.83 0.94 -14.42
N LYS A 34 28.59 0.10 -15.13
CA LYS A 34 28.06 -0.79 -16.18
C LYS A 34 27.83 -2.22 -15.69
N GLN A 35 28.70 -2.71 -14.80
CA GLN A 35 28.61 -4.05 -14.22
C GLN A 35 28.89 -3.98 -12.72
N VAL A 36 28.21 -4.82 -11.98
CA VAL A 36 28.38 -4.99 -10.53
C VAL A 36 28.60 -6.47 -10.23
N PHE A 37 29.63 -6.76 -9.46
CA PHE A 37 29.84 -8.09 -8.90
C PHE A 37 29.81 -7.99 -7.38
N ILE A 38 29.26 -9.02 -6.74
CA ILE A 38 29.31 -9.21 -5.30
C ILE A 38 30.28 -10.35 -4.99
N HIS A 39 31.19 -10.08 -4.06
CA HIS A 39 32.04 -11.11 -3.47
C HIS A 39 31.44 -11.47 -2.10
N HIS A 40 31.00 -12.70 -1.91
CA HIS A 40 30.26 -13.10 -0.71
C HIS A 40 30.65 -14.49 -0.22
N GLY A 41 30.47 -14.75 1.06
CA GLY A 41 30.76 -16.03 1.70
C GLY A 41 30.55 -16.00 3.21
N ASP A 42 30.83 -17.10 3.88
CA ASP A 42 30.81 -17.12 5.35
C ASP A 42 31.96 -16.28 5.93
N PRO A 43 31.70 -15.47 6.97
CA PRO A 43 32.77 -14.68 7.62
C PRO A 43 33.98 -15.50 8.09
N PHE A 44 33.78 -16.78 8.39
CA PHE A 44 34.80 -17.68 8.95
C PHE A 44 35.47 -18.62 7.93
N ASP A 45 35.20 -18.47 6.63
CA ASP A 45 35.83 -19.29 5.58
C ASP A 45 37.36 -19.18 5.58
N ALA A 46 37.94 -18.06 6.05
CA ALA A 46 39.37 -17.86 6.25
C ALA A 46 39.81 -18.05 7.71
N GLY A 47 39.00 -18.74 8.53
CA GLY A 47 39.30 -19.04 9.94
C GLY A 47 38.78 -17.97 10.92
N ILE A 48 38.83 -18.33 12.21
CA ILE A 48 38.47 -17.44 13.32
C ILE A 48 39.51 -16.32 13.44
N LEU A 49 39.03 -15.07 13.64
CA LEU A 49 39.90 -13.89 13.77
C LEU A 49 40.77 -13.59 12.55
N GLY A 50 40.30 -13.98 11.36
CA GLY A 50 40.94 -13.60 10.11
C GLY A 50 42.15 -14.44 9.71
N GLY A 51 42.40 -15.60 10.32
CA GLY A 51 43.36 -16.62 9.90
C GLY A 51 44.62 -16.11 9.19
N SER A 52 45.44 -17.01 8.71
CA SER A 52 46.60 -16.67 7.86
C SER A 52 46.25 -16.44 6.39
N GLU A 53 45.02 -16.78 5.98
CA GLU A 53 44.54 -16.64 4.59
C GLU A 53 43.64 -15.42 4.43
N LYS A 54 43.85 -14.73 3.32
CA LYS A 54 43.00 -13.61 2.95
C LYS A 54 41.62 -14.14 2.55
N TRP A 55 40.57 -13.62 3.18
CA TRP A 55 39.18 -13.92 2.78
C TRP A 55 38.88 -13.27 1.42
N THR A 56 38.37 -14.02 0.44
CA THR A 56 38.08 -13.54 -0.92
C THR A 56 36.61 -13.65 -1.28
N GLY A 57 35.91 -14.63 -0.74
CA GLY A 57 34.52 -14.92 -1.08
C GLY A 57 34.33 -15.50 -2.50
N LYS A 58 33.11 -15.88 -2.81
CA LYS A 58 32.64 -16.26 -4.15
C LYS A 58 32.23 -15.00 -4.91
N ARG A 59 32.74 -14.83 -6.14
CA ARG A 59 32.41 -13.70 -7.02
C ARG A 59 31.17 -14.05 -7.88
N GLU A 60 30.14 -13.26 -7.83
CA GLU A 60 28.93 -13.40 -8.65
C GLU A 60 28.51 -12.06 -9.26
N GLU A 61 28.05 -12.06 -10.51
CA GLU A 61 27.55 -10.87 -11.18
C GLU A 61 26.11 -10.57 -10.75
N ILE A 62 25.81 -9.31 -10.46
CA ILE A 62 24.46 -8.83 -10.21
C ILE A 62 23.88 -8.33 -11.54
N VAL A 63 22.99 -9.11 -12.15
CA VAL A 63 22.44 -8.82 -13.48
C VAL A 63 21.10 -8.07 -13.43
N TYR A 64 20.32 -8.25 -12.34
CA TYR A 64 19.01 -7.61 -12.24
C TYR A 64 19.15 -6.17 -11.75
N LYS A 65 18.64 -5.24 -12.55
CA LYS A 65 18.68 -3.82 -12.24
C LYS A 65 17.41 -3.08 -12.68
N LYS A 66 17.11 -2.00 -11.96
CA LYS A 66 16.03 -1.04 -12.27
C LYS A 66 16.62 0.35 -12.48
N ARG A 67 16.03 1.13 -13.38
CA ARG A 67 16.39 2.54 -13.61
C ARG A 67 15.59 3.44 -12.65
N LEU A 68 16.27 4.33 -11.96
CA LEU A 68 15.70 5.41 -11.14
C LEU A 68 16.09 6.76 -11.76
N PRO A 69 15.54 7.91 -11.35
CA PRO A 69 15.80 9.20 -12.03
C PRO A 69 17.28 9.55 -12.25
N HIS A 70 18.16 9.18 -11.34
CA HIS A 70 19.60 9.53 -11.41
C HIS A 70 20.51 8.37 -11.01
N GLN A 71 19.96 7.17 -10.79
CA GLN A 71 20.69 6.02 -10.25
C GLN A 71 20.19 4.72 -10.89
N LEU A 72 21.03 3.70 -10.81
CA LEU A 72 20.65 2.31 -11.02
C LEU A 72 20.48 1.63 -9.66
N TRP A 73 19.41 0.84 -9.54
CA TRP A 73 19.16 -0.03 -8.41
C TRP A 73 19.47 -1.47 -8.81
N TRP A 74 20.47 -2.06 -8.20
CA TRP A 74 20.92 -3.44 -8.42
C TRP A 74 20.38 -4.33 -7.32
N THR A 75 19.93 -5.54 -7.68
CA THR A 75 19.35 -6.49 -6.72
C THR A 75 19.90 -7.89 -6.96
N THR A 76 20.30 -8.56 -5.89
CA THR A 76 20.59 -10.00 -5.89
C THR A 76 19.98 -10.67 -4.67
N THR A 77 19.77 -12.00 -4.78
CA THR A 77 19.31 -12.83 -3.67
C THR A 77 20.30 -13.96 -3.48
N LEU A 78 20.89 -14.00 -2.30
CA LEU A 78 21.86 -15.01 -1.89
C LEU A 78 21.20 -16.08 -1.01
N THR A 79 21.80 -17.28 -0.94
CA THR A 79 21.38 -18.34 -0.02
C THR A 79 22.61 -18.74 0.82
N PRO A 80 22.90 -18.00 1.91
CA PRO A 80 24.06 -18.28 2.76
C PRO A 80 23.89 -19.63 3.48
N PRO A 81 24.79 -20.60 3.30
CA PRO A 81 24.61 -21.96 3.81
C PRO A 81 24.59 -22.04 5.35
N TYR A 82 25.21 -21.07 6.04
CA TYR A 82 25.28 -21.00 7.50
C TYR A 82 24.55 -19.80 8.10
N LYS A 83 23.58 -19.23 7.37
CA LYS A 83 22.78 -18.08 7.82
C LYS A 83 23.60 -16.81 8.12
N ARG A 84 24.81 -16.72 7.62
CA ARG A 84 25.74 -15.60 7.77
C ARG A 84 26.28 -15.22 6.42
N CYS A 85 26.50 -13.93 6.21
CA CYS A 85 27.07 -13.44 4.97
C CYS A 85 28.02 -12.28 5.23
N LYS A 86 29.25 -12.40 4.72
CA LYS A 86 30.25 -11.35 4.61
C LYS A 86 30.42 -11.04 3.13
N TYR A 87 30.45 -9.77 2.75
CA TYR A 87 30.52 -9.41 1.35
C TYR A 87 31.09 -8.01 1.12
N TYR A 88 31.42 -7.72 -0.14
CA TYR A 88 31.75 -6.41 -0.70
C TYR A 88 31.40 -6.40 -2.17
N PHE A 89 31.38 -5.21 -2.78
CA PHE A 89 31.05 -5.04 -4.19
C PHE A 89 32.27 -4.69 -5.02
N GLU A 90 32.29 -5.18 -6.25
CA GLU A 90 33.22 -4.81 -7.30
C GLU A 90 32.42 -4.10 -8.40
N LEU A 91 32.78 -2.83 -8.67
CA LEU A 91 32.05 -1.90 -9.53
C LEU A 91 32.89 -1.58 -10.77
N HIS A 92 32.33 -1.84 -11.95
CA HIS A 92 32.98 -1.55 -13.23
C HIS A 92 32.30 -0.39 -13.91
N THR A 93 33.09 0.66 -14.24
CA THR A 93 32.73 1.68 -15.23
C THR A 93 33.31 1.29 -16.59
N GLU A 94 33.31 2.16 -17.61
CA GLU A 94 33.98 1.91 -18.89
C GLU A 94 35.50 1.79 -18.75
N ASP A 95 36.11 2.58 -17.84
CA ASP A 95 37.54 2.76 -17.74
C ASP A 95 38.15 2.32 -16.41
N GLU A 96 37.35 2.08 -15.38
CA GLU A 96 37.80 1.89 -14.00
C GLU A 96 37.12 0.72 -13.33
N VAL A 97 37.82 0.10 -12.37
CA VAL A 97 37.29 -0.89 -11.43
C VAL A 97 37.52 -0.40 -10.01
N TRP A 98 36.47 -0.38 -9.21
CA TRP A 98 36.48 0.01 -7.81
C TRP A 98 35.86 -1.07 -6.94
N TYR A 99 36.38 -1.19 -5.73
CA TYR A 99 35.88 -2.11 -4.73
C TYR A 99 35.20 -1.31 -3.60
N TYR A 100 33.94 -1.60 -3.32
CA TYR A 100 33.14 -0.88 -2.33
C TYR A 100 32.92 -1.71 -1.08
N PHE A 101 33.47 -1.21 0.04
CA PHE A 101 33.40 -1.75 1.37
C PHE A 101 32.59 -0.84 2.29
N GLU A 102 32.33 -1.28 3.54
CA GLU A 102 31.54 -0.50 4.51
C GLU A 102 32.18 0.87 4.81
N ASP A 103 33.54 0.94 4.82
CA ASP A 103 34.31 2.16 5.05
C ASP A 103 34.62 2.98 3.77
N GLY A 104 34.14 2.54 2.60
CA GLY A 104 34.29 3.29 1.35
C GLY A 104 34.92 2.50 0.19
N PHE A 105 35.55 3.24 -0.73
CA PHE A 105 36.04 2.70 -2.00
C PHE A 105 37.55 2.48 -1.99
N LEU A 106 37.97 1.35 -2.56
CA LEU A 106 39.35 0.95 -2.69
C LEU A 106 39.68 0.58 -4.14
N THR A 107 40.92 0.84 -4.55
CA THR A 107 41.50 0.29 -5.78
C THR A 107 41.93 -1.16 -5.57
N GLU A 108 42.18 -1.89 -6.64
CA GLU A 108 42.73 -3.26 -6.57
C GLU A 108 44.02 -3.34 -5.79
N GLU A 109 44.94 -2.40 -6.01
CA GLU A 109 46.19 -2.28 -5.28
C GLU A 109 45.96 -2.13 -3.77
N GLN A 110 45.03 -1.28 -3.38
CA GLN A 110 44.67 -1.04 -1.97
C GLN A 110 44.00 -2.26 -1.33
N VAL A 111 43.14 -2.99 -2.05
CA VAL A 111 42.54 -4.25 -1.59
C VAL A 111 43.60 -5.33 -1.38
N ASN A 112 44.64 -5.35 -2.22
CA ASN A 112 45.72 -6.35 -2.18
C ASN A 112 46.89 -5.96 -1.28
N MET A 113 46.86 -4.78 -0.66
CA MET A 113 47.93 -4.31 0.22
C MET A 113 48.12 -5.25 1.43
N GLU A 114 49.34 -5.70 1.64
CA GLU A 114 49.69 -6.59 2.76
C GLU A 114 49.46 -5.90 4.11
N GLY A 115 48.81 -6.60 5.04
CA GLY A 115 48.50 -6.09 6.37
C GLY A 115 47.34 -5.12 6.46
N ARG A 116 46.66 -4.78 5.34
CA ARG A 116 45.47 -3.95 5.37
C ARG A 116 44.26 -4.69 5.95
N LEU A 117 43.59 -4.07 6.92
CA LEU A 117 42.32 -4.55 7.44
C LEU A 117 41.20 -4.00 6.57
N LEU A 118 40.41 -4.87 5.95
CA LEU A 118 39.27 -4.51 5.12
C LEU A 118 37.97 -4.53 5.95
N GLN A 119 37.16 -3.50 5.81
CA GLN A 119 35.86 -3.36 6.47
C GLN A 119 34.75 -3.87 5.54
N TYR A 120 34.44 -5.14 5.69
CA TYR A 120 33.39 -5.79 4.88
C TYR A 120 31.99 -5.44 5.37
N PHE A 121 30.99 -5.47 4.48
CA PHE A 121 29.61 -5.58 4.87
C PHE A 121 29.34 -6.96 5.48
N ILE A 122 28.64 -7.02 6.61
CA ILE A 122 28.38 -8.28 7.33
C ILE A 122 26.92 -8.36 7.76
N VAL A 123 26.25 -9.45 7.35
CA VAL A 123 25.03 -9.95 7.99
C VAL A 123 25.46 -11.04 8.97
N PRO A 124 25.49 -10.75 10.27
CA PRO A 124 26.13 -11.63 11.26
C PRO A 124 25.34 -12.92 11.49
N TRP A 125 24.01 -12.84 11.37
CA TRP A 125 23.11 -13.98 11.51
C TRP A 125 21.73 -13.65 10.97
N MET A 126 21.16 -14.52 10.11
CA MET A 126 19.77 -14.44 9.64
C MET A 126 18.88 -15.15 10.66
N ASN A 127 18.38 -14.40 11.62
CA ASN A 127 17.51 -14.92 12.65
C ASN A 127 16.07 -15.09 12.10
N PRO A 128 15.44 -16.27 12.24
CA PRO A 128 14.06 -16.47 11.81
C PRO A 128 13.04 -15.47 12.43
N ALA A 129 13.36 -14.92 13.62
CA ALA A 129 12.52 -13.93 14.28
C ALA A 129 12.57 -12.54 13.61
N ASP A 130 13.64 -12.25 12.84
CA ASP A 130 13.85 -10.96 12.17
C ASP A 130 13.31 -10.96 10.73
N VAL A 131 12.78 -12.09 10.25
CA VAL A 131 12.15 -12.17 8.94
C VAL A 131 10.84 -11.41 8.95
N ASN A 132 10.73 -10.39 8.09
CA ASN A 132 9.47 -9.67 7.92
C ASN A 132 8.41 -10.61 7.30
N ARG A 133 7.34 -10.88 8.07
CA ARG A 133 6.26 -11.80 7.67
C ARG A 133 4.99 -11.02 7.46
N THR A 134 4.56 -10.93 6.20
CA THR A 134 3.28 -10.35 5.80
C THR A 134 2.28 -11.44 5.45
N PRO A 135 0.96 -11.22 5.61
CA PRO A 135 -0.04 -12.23 5.29
C PRO A 135 -0.09 -12.51 3.77
N ALA A 136 0.30 -13.72 3.36
CA ALA A 136 0.41 -14.10 1.95
C ALA A 136 -0.92 -13.95 1.18
N TRP A 137 -2.07 -14.19 1.84
CA TRP A 137 -3.39 -14.10 1.22
C TRP A 137 -3.72 -12.70 0.66
N VAL A 138 -3.07 -11.65 1.17
CA VAL A 138 -3.29 -10.26 0.72
C VAL A 138 -2.85 -10.07 -0.72
N ASN A 139 -1.76 -10.72 -1.16
CA ASN A 139 -1.28 -10.63 -2.54
C ASN A 139 -2.29 -11.16 -3.57
N ASP A 140 -3.18 -12.08 -3.15
CA ASP A 140 -4.25 -12.66 -3.97
C ASP A 140 -5.56 -11.88 -3.88
N THR A 141 -5.59 -10.82 -3.05
CA THR A 141 -6.82 -10.08 -2.77
C THR A 141 -7.03 -8.94 -3.75
N VAL A 142 -8.25 -8.81 -4.23
CA VAL A 142 -8.78 -7.62 -4.88
C VAL A 142 -9.75 -6.96 -3.93
N TRP A 143 -9.38 -5.79 -3.45
CA TRP A 143 -10.14 -5.04 -2.47
C TRP A 143 -11.22 -4.17 -3.10
N TYR A 144 -12.30 -3.99 -2.33
CA TYR A 144 -13.38 -3.06 -2.64
C TYR A 144 -13.63 -2.19 -1.41
N GLN A 145 -13.36 -0.89 -1.52
CA GLN A 145 -13.58 0.05 -0.43
C GLN A 145 -15.03 0.52 -0.41
N ILE A 146 -15.66 0.48 0.75
CA ILE A 146 -17.04 0.88 0.96
C ILE A 146 -17.14 2.00 2.00
N PHE A 147 -17.81 3.09 1.63
CA PHE A 147 -18.31 4.10 2.55
C PHE A 147 -19.74 3.73 2.95
N PRO A 148 -19.99 3.20 4.18
CA PRO A 148 -21.24 2.48 4.50
C PRO A 148 -22.50 3.31 4.27
N ASP A 149 -22.53 4.56 4.74
CA ASP A 149 -23.71 5.46 4.59
C ASP A 149 -24.15 5.67 3.13
N ARG A 150 -23.26 5.45 2.16
CA ARG A 150 -23.43 5.79 0.74
C ARG A 150 -23.47 4.59 -0.20
N PHE A 151 -23.32 3.37 0.32
CA PHE A 151 -23.23 2.19 -0.53
C PHE A 151 -24.59 1.55 -0.80
N CYS A 152 -25.30 1.10 0.24
CA CYS A 152 -26.61 0.47 0.08
C CYS A 152 -27.42 0.54 1.37
N CYS A 153 -28.69 0.94 1.27
CA CYS A 153 -29.63 0.95 2.39
C CYS A 153 -30.27 -0.44 2.57
N GLY A 154 -29.98 -1.13 3.66
CA GLY A 154 -30.61 -2.40 4.06
C GLY A 154 -31.88 -2.23 4.88
N GLY A 155 -32.11 -1.03 5.39
CA GLY A 155 -33.33 -0.65 6.12
C GLY A 155 -33.15 -0.41 7.61
N THR A 156 -31.93 -0.45 8.15
CA THR A 156 -31.67 -0.17 9.58
C THR A 156 -32.08 1.25 9.98
N GLY A 157 -31.76 2.25 9.14
CA GLY A 157 -32.07 3.67 9.38
C GLY A 157 -33.41 4.17 8.83
N LYS A 158 -34.31 3.31 8.36
CA LYS A 158 -35.54 3.71 7.67
C LYS A 158 -36.45 4.70 8.41
N ASN A 159 -36.36 4.77 9.72
CA ASN A 159 -37.20 5.62 10.57
C ASN A 159 -36.44 6.82 11.17
N ASP A 160 -35.18 7.04 10.80
CA ASP A 160 -34.42 8.21 11.23
C ASP A 160 -34.87 9.42 10.39
N PRO A 161 -35.46 10.47 11.00
CA PRO A 161 -35.96 11.65 10.28
C PRO A 161 -34.84 12.46 9.62
N ASP A 162 -33.60 12.26 10.03
CA ASP A 162 -32.41 12.96 9.48
C ASP A 162 -31.87 12.29 8.22
N VAL A 163 -32.37 11.10 7.84
CA VAL A 163 -31.94 10.38 6.63
C VAL A 163 -32.64 10.96 5.41
N LEU A 164 -31.85 11.45 4.46
CA LEU A 164 -32.34 11.95 3.18
C LEU A 164 -32.71 10.81 2.22
N PRO A 165 -33.61 11.06 1.27
CA PRO A 165 -33.84 10.12 0.18
C PRO A 165 -32.57 9.85 -0.60
N TRP A 166 -32.37 8.59 -1.00
CA TRP A 166 -31.17 8.14 -1.70
C TRP A 166 -30.84 8.99 -2.92
N GLN A 167 -29.58 9.42 -3.07
CA GLN A 167 -29.08 10.26 -4.17
C GLN A 167 -29.70 11.67 -4.29
N THR A 168 -30.35 12.18 -3.27
CA THR A 168 -30.95 13.53 -3.33
C THR A 168 -30.05 14.58 -2.66
N GLY A 169 -30.14 15.82 -3.15
CA GLY A 169 -29.44 16.96 -2.56
C GLY A 169 -27.95 17.05 -2.91
N LYS A 170 -27.29 18.02 -2.30
CA LYS A 170 -25.84 18.22 -2.43
C LYS A 170 -25.13 17.38 -1.39
N VAL A 171 -24.10 16.64 -1.80
CA VAL A 171 -23.28 15.84 -0.89
C VAL A 171 -22.40 16.74 -0.04
N THR A 172 -22.56 16.65 1.29
CA THR A 172 -21.67 17.27 2.28
C THR A 172 -21.33 16.24 3.38
N ASN A 173 -20.56 16.63 4.40
CA ASN A 173 -20.22 15.75 5.51
C ASN A 173 -21.33 15.66 6.60
N ARG A 174 -22.51 16.20 6.36
CA ARG A 174 -23.62 16.24 7.35
C ARG A 174 -24.79 15.33 6.98
N GLU A 175 -25.06 15.16 5.68
CA GLU A 175 -26.18 14.37 5.19
C GLU A 175 -25.96 12.88 5.45
N LYS A 176 -27.01 12.23 5.94
CA LYS A 176 -27.10 10.77 6.05
C LYS A 176 -28.03 10.26 4.96
N TYR A 177 -27.63 9.18 4.29
CA TYR A 177 -28.44 8.53 3.26
C TYR A 177 -28.92 7.13 3.67
N GLY A 178 -28.52 6.66 4.86
CA GLY A 178 -29.03 5.44 5.46
C GLY A 178 -28.48 4.15 4.86
N GLY A 179 -27.34 4.21 4.19
CA GLY A 179 -26.57 2.99 3.90
C GLY A 179 -26.10 2.33 5.19
N ASP A 180 -26.10 0.99 5.24
CA ASP A 180 -25.86 0.24 6.45
C ASP A 180 -25.20 -1.13 6.19
N LEU A 181 -24.80 -1.84 7.26
CA LEU A 181 -24.16 -3.15 7.18
C LEU A 181 -25.08 -4.21 6.55
N GLU A 182 -26.39 -4.11 6.78
CA GLU A 182 -27.36 -5.02 6.18
C GLU A 182 -27.44 -4.80 4.66
N GLY A 183 -27.39 -3.56 4.18
CA GLY A 183 -27.33 -3.22 2.76
C GLY A 183 -26.03 -3.77 2.11
N ILE A 184 -24.89 -3.66 2.81
CA ILE A 184 -23.65 -4.26 2.35
C ILE A 184 -23.78 -5.79 2.25
N ARG A 185 -24.36 -6.45 3.27
CA ARG A 185 -24.61 -7.89 3.28
C ARG A 185 -25.48 -8.33 2.09
N GLN A 186 -26.55 -7.59 1.79
CA GLN A 186 -27.42 -7.86 0.65
C GLN A 186 -26.69 -7.74 -0.70
N LYS A 187 -25.61 -6.96 -0.77
CA LYS A 187 -24.80 -6.77 -1.98
C LYS A 187 -23.58 -7.70 -2.09
N LEU A 188 -23.35 -8.60 -1.13
CA LEU A 188 -22.28 -9.60 -1.22
C LEU A 188 -22.34 -10.45 -2.51
N PRO A 189 -23.53 -10.89 -3.00
CA PRO A 189 -23.60 -11.61 -4.28
C PRO A 189 -23.11 -10.77 -5.48
N TYR A 190 -23.40 -9.45 -5.50
CA TYR A 190 -22.90 -8.54 -6.52
C TYR A 190 -21.38 -8.40 -6.47
N LEU A 191 -20.80 -8.25 -5.27
CA LEU A 191 -19.36 -8.13 -5.08
C LEU A 191 -18.63 -9.43 -5.44
N GLN A 192 -19.20 -10.59 -5.08
CA GLN A 192 -18.70 -11.90 -5.49
C GLN A 192 -18.72 -12.06 -7.02
N ASP A 193 -19.80 -11.69 -7.68
CA ASP A 193 -19.95 -11.74 -9.14
C ASP A 193 -18.99 -10.77 -9.86
N LEU A 194 -18.71 -9.62 -9.24
CA LEU A 194 -17.66 -8.68 -9.71
C LEU A 194 -16.25 -9.29 -9.59
N GLY A 195 -16.06 -10.26 -8.70
CA GLY A 195 -14.80 -10.96 -8.46
C GLY A 195 -14.01 -10.45 -7.27
N ILE A 196 -14.61 -9.62 -6.41
CA ILE A 196 -14.01 -9.07 -5.19
C ILE A 196 -13.72 -10.19 -4.18
N THR A 197 -12.57 -10.08 -3.52
CA THR A 197 -12.11 -11.04 -2.51
C THR A 197 -11.74 -10.39 -1.16
N GLY A 198 -11.81 -9.05 -1.09
CA GLY A 198 -11.66 -8.30 0.16
C GLY A 198 -12.53 -7.06 0.17
N ILE A 199 -13.14 -6.74 1.29
CA ILE A 199 -13.88 -5.51 1.52
C ILE A 199 -13.16 -4.71 2.59
N TYR A 200 -12.86 -3.45 2.29
CA TYR A 200 -12.42 -2.46 3.25
C TYR A 200 -13.58 -1.54 3.60
N LEU A 201 -14.01 -1.55 4.86
CA LEU A 201 -15.06 -0.70 5.39
C LEU A 201 -14.46 0.56 6.01
N ASN A 202 -14.87 1.74 5.54
CA ASN A 202 -14.66 2.97 6.28
C ASN A 202 -15.28 2.85 7.68
N PRO A 203 -14.94 3.73 8.67
CA PRO A 203 -15.29 3.52 10.06
C PRO A 203 -16.78 3.20 10.29
N ILE A 204 -17.04 2.22 11.18
CA ILE A 204 -18.40 1.76 11.51
C ILE A 204 -18.76 1.90 12.99
N MET A 205 -17.81 2.34 13.81
CA MET A 205 -18.03 2.48 15.25
C MET A 205 -18.83 3.74 15.58
N GLU A 206 -19.45 3.76 16.75
CA GLU A 206 -20.38 4.82 17.15
C GLU A 206 -19.73 6.21 17.13
N ALA A 207 -20.33 7.16 16.39
CA ALA A 207 -19.84 8.53 16.19
C ALA A 207 -20.98 9.52 15.94
N GLU A 208 -20.68 10.83 15.93
CA GLU A 208 -21.69 11.86 15.63
C GLU A 208 -21.92 12.04 14.12
N THR A 209 -20.86 11.94 13.31
CA THR A 209 -20.93 12.19 11.87
C THR A 209 -21.30 10.95 11.05
N ASN A 210 -21.59 11.16 9.77
CA ASN A 210 -21.84 10.06 8.82
C ASN A 210 -20.55 9.29 8.45
N HIS A 211 -19.39 9.95 8.48
CA HIS A 211 -18.08 9.35 8.14
C HIS A 211 -17.44 8.57 9.30
N LYS A 212 -17.90 8.79 10.55
CA LYS A 212 -17.46 8.08 11.77
C LYS A 212 -15.99 8.28 12.18
N TYR A 213 -15.23 9.16 11.56
CA TYR A 213 -13.87 9.48 11.98
C TYR A 213 -13.81 10.25 13.32
N ASP A 214 -14.91 10.75 13.82
CA ASP A 214 -15.10 11.30 15.15
C ASP A 214 -15.67 10.26 16.14
N THR A 215 -15.01 9.12 16.24
CA THR A 215 -15.45 7.96 17.03
C THR A 215 -15.62 8.32 18.51
N LYS A 216 -16.79 8.00 19.08
CA LYS A 216 -17.11 8.23 20.50
C LYS A 216 -17.17 6.95 21.34
N ASP A 217 -17.38 5.78 20.71
CA ASP A 217 -17.30 4.48 21.38
C ASP A 217 -16.75 3.44 20.40
N TYR A 218 -15.52 3.00 20.62
CA TYR A 218 -14.82 2.03 19.77
C TYR A 218 -15.28 0.57 19.95
N THR A 219 -16.12 0.33 20.96
CA THR A 219 -16.60 -1.03 21.31
C THR A 219 -17.97 -1.32 20.76
N LYS A 220 -18.66 -0.31 20.20
CA LYS A 220 -20.02 -0.41 19.67
C LYS A 220 -20.09 0.01 18.21
N ILE A 221 -20.80 -0.79 17.44
CA ILE A 221 -21.19 -0.39 16.08
C ILE A 221 -22.22 0.75 16.17
N ASP A 222 -22.09 1.73 15.28
CA ASP A 222 -23.05 2.83 15.22
C ASP A 222 -24.46 2.29 14.94
N PRO A 223 -25.47 2.67 15.73
CA PRO A 223 -26.85 2.20 15.56
C PRO A 223 -27.44 2.48 14.19
N SER A 224 -26.97 3.52 13.48
CA SER A 224 -27.39 3.81 12.10
C SER A 224 -26.90 2.77 11.10
N PHE A 225 -25.82 2.04 11.42
CA PHE A 225 -25.25 0.99 10.58
C PHE A 225 -25.71 -0.42 10.97
N GLY A 226 -26.24 -0.60 12.17
CA GLY A 226 -26.72 -1.88 12.67
C GLY A 226 -26.18 -2.24 14.04
N ASP A 227 -25.95 -3.52 14.26
CA ASP A 227 -25.51 -4.07 15.52
C ASP A 227 -24.47 -5.19 15.35
N ASP A 228 -23.97 -5.70 16.46
CA ASP A 228 -23.04 -6.82 16.50
C ASP A 228 -23.54 -8.06 15.75
N GLY A 229 -24.83 -8.35 15.82
CA GLY A 229 -25.46 -9.48 15.13
C GLY A 229 -25.41 -9.30 13.62
N THR A 230 -25.66 -8.09 13.14
CA THR A 230 -25.59 -7.74 11.71
C THR A 230 -24.16 -7.85 11.20
N MET A 231 -23.19 -7.33 11.96
CA MET A 231 -21.76 -7.44 11.58
C MET A 231 -21.29 -8.90 11.53
N LYS A 232 -21.65 -9.72 12.51
CA LYS A 232 -21.31 -11.16 12.51
C LYS A 232 -21.87 -11.87 11.28
N ARG A 233 -23.13 -11.59 10.92
CA ARG A 233 -23.74 -12.17 9.71
C ARG A 233 -23.02 -11.70 8.44
N LEU A 234 -22.72 -10.40 8.35
CA LEU A 234 -21.98 -9.83 7.22
C LEU A 234 -20.64 -10.56 7.04
N VAL A 235 -19.82 -10.65 8.10
CA VAL A 235 -18.49 -11.30 8.01
C VAL A 235 -18.62 -12.78 7.69
N SER A 236 -19.51 -13.52 8.37
CA SER A 236 -19.74 -14.95 8.10
C SER A 236 -20.13 -15.21 6.64
N GLU A 237 -21.11 -14.44 6.11
CA GLU A 237 -21.55 -14.60 4.74
C GLU A 237 -20.50 -14.11 3.71
N ALA A 238 -19.67 -13.13 4.06
CA ALA A 238 -18.54 -12.71 3.25
C ALA A 238 -17.49 -13.84 3.16
N HIS A 239 -17.13 -14.45 4.30
CA HIS A 239 -16.19 -15.57 4.35
C HIS A 239 -16.69 -16.79 3.57
N GLU A 240 -17.99 -17.13 3.65
CA GLU A 240 -18.59 -18.19 2.83
C GLU A 240 -18.43 -17.96 1.32
N ARG A 241 -18.28 -16.70 0.90
CA ARG A 241 -18.04 -16.29 -0.49
C ARG A 241 -16.57 -16.08 -0.82
N GLY A 242 -15.66 -16.35 0.11
CA GLY A 242 -14.23 -16.11 -0.05
C GLY A 242 -13.85 -14.64 -0.02
N ILE A 243 -14.64 -13.79 0.64
CA ILE A 243 -14.42 -12.35 0.76
C ILE A 243 -13.94 -12.04 2.19
N ARG A 244 -12.77 -11.43 2.32
CA ARG A 244 -12.15 -10.96 3.56
C ARG A 244 -12.70 -9.60 3.98
N ILE A 245 -12.69 -9.31 5.29
CA ILE A 245 -13.19 -8.03 5.82
C ILE A 245 -12.08 -7.30 6.57
N MET A 246 -11.85 -6.03 6.20
CA MET A 246 -10.94 -5.11 6.88
C MET A 246 -11.72 -3.92 7.43
N LEU A 247 -11.48 -3.58 8.71
CA LEU A 247 -12.06 -2.43 9.40
C LEU A 247 -11.09 -1.25 9.45
N ASP A 248 -11.65 -0.06 9.56
CA ASP A 248 -10.93 1.19 9.79
C ASP A 248 -10.78 1.47 11.28
N ALA A 249 -9.57 1.82 11.72
CA ALA A 249 -9.19 2.07 13.10
C ALA A 249 -8.71 3.51 13.28
N VAL A 250 -9.56 4.35 13.87
CA VAL A 250 -9.30 5.78 14.09
C VAL A 250 -8.67 5.96 15.47
N PHE A 251 -7.34 5.77 15.58
CA PHE A 251 -6.62 5.77 16.87
C PHE A 251 -5.65 6.94 17.05
N ASN A 252 -5.46 7.75 16.03
CA ASN A 252 -4.73 9.01 16.16
C ASN A 252 -5.48 10.05 17.00
N HIS A 253 -6.79 10.07 16.87
CA HIS A 253 -7.71 11.00 17.55
C HIS A 253 -9.01 10.29 17.88
N CYS A 254 -9.86 10.93 18.66
CA CYS A 254 -11.22 10.46 18.93
C CYS A 254 -12.23 11.58 18.65
N GLY A 255 -13.51 11.26 18.73
CA GLY A 255 -14.57 12.28 18.69
C GLY A 255 -14.69 13.03 20.04
N ARG A 256 -15.19 14.26 19.97
CA ARG A 256 -15.43 15.10 21.17
C ARG A 256 -16.39 14.49 22.20
N LYS A 257 -17.15 13.46 21.82
CA LYS A 257 -18.08 12.73 22.71
C LYS A 257 -17.50 11.43 23.26
N PHE A 258 -16.23 11.16 23.05
CA PHE A 258 -15.54 10.04 23.68
C PHE A 258 -15.53 10.20 25.20
N ALA A 259 -16.00 9.18 25.93
CA ALA A 259 -16.21 9.31 27.37
C ALA A 259 -14.97 9.75 28.16
N PRO A 260 -13.75 9.24 27.90
CA PRO A 260 -12.54 9.77 28.54
C PRO A 260 -12.28 11.25 28.25
N TRP A 261 -12.58 11.75 27.03
CA TRP A 261 -12.42 13.17 26.72
C TRP A 261 -13.41 14.06 27.47
N LEU A 262 -14.66 13.60 27.61
CA LEU A 262 -15.68 14.32 28.39
C LEU A 262 -15.27 14.40 29.88
N ASP A 263 -14.72 13.33 30.45
CA ASP A 263 -14.23 13.31 31.83
C ASP A 263 -13.06 14.29 32.00
N VAL A 264 -12.13 14.35 31.02
CA VAL A 264 -11.02 15.31 31.04
C VAL A 264 -11.51 16.75 30.93
N GLN A 265 -12.53 17.03 30.11
CA GLN A 265 -13.13 18.36 30.02
C GLN A 265 -13.83 18.79 31.33
N GLU A 266 -14.43 17.83 32.05
CA GLU A 266 -15.14 18.10 33.31
C GLU A 266 -14.18 18.24 34.50
N LYS A 267 -13.17 17.35 34.63
CA LYS A 267 -12.30 17.24 35.80
C LYS A 267 -10.91 17.88 35.60
N GLY A 268 -10.57 18.25 34.39
CA GLY A 268 -9.25 18.79 34.07
C GLY A 268 -8.14 17.81 34.41
N ARG A 269 -7.11 18.30 35.10
CA ARG A 269 -5.94 17.51 35.52
C ARG A 269 -6.25 16.37 36.51
N GLU A 270 -7.40 16.43 37.20
CA GLU A 270 -7.82 15.40 38.16
C GLU A 270 -8.52 14.21 37.52
N SER A 271 -8.75 14.26 36.20
CA SER A 271 -9.28 13.14 35.45
C SER A 271 -8.30 11.96 35.45
N GLU A 272 -8.79 10.75 35.65
CA GLU A 272 -7.99 9.53 35.43
C GLU A 272 -7.50 9.36 33.99
N TYR A 273 -8.13 10.06 33.05
CA TYR A 273 -7.76 10.06 31.62
C TYR A 273 -6.94 11.28 31.20
N ALA A 274 -6.45 12.10 32.14
CA ALA A 274 -5.71 13.33 31.83
C ALA A 274 -4.53 13.07 30.87
N ASP A 275 -3.77 11.99 31.11
CA ASP A 275 -2.60 11.60 30.32
C ASP A 275 -2.94 10.84 29.02
N TRP A 276 -4.23 10.59 28.76
CA TRP A 276 -4.67 9.99 27.50
C TRP A 276 -4.67 10.97 26.33
N PHE A 277 -4.60 12.27 26.64
CA PHE A 277 -4.65 13.36 25.67
C PHE A 277 -3.44 14.28 25.81
N MET A 278 -3.19 15.05 24.76
CA MET A 278 -2.04 15.97 24.71
C MET A 278 -2.53 17.40 24.96
N VAL A 279 -2.90 17.71 26.22
CA VAL A 279 -3.39 19.03 26.66
C VAL A 279 -2.21 19.91 27.08
N GLN A 280 -2.18 21.16 26.60
CA GLN A 280 -1.17 22.16 26.91
C GLN A 280 -1.71 23.24 27.85
N ASP A 281 -2.95 23.69 27.63
CA ASP A 281 -3.61 24.69 28.43
C ASP A 281 -4.93 24.15 29.03
N TRP A 282 -4.89 23.81 30.31
CA TRP A 282 -6.00 23.20 31.01
C TRP A 282 -7.14 24.18 31.31
N ASP A 283 -6.85 25.48 31.39
CA ASP A 283 -7.85 26.52 31.67
C ASP A 283 -8.71 26.80 30.41
N GLU A 284 -8.13 26.59 29.24
CA GLU A 284 -8.79 26.84 27.94
C GLU A 284 -9.32 25.56 27.25
N ILE A 285 -9.24 24.38 27.91
CA ILE A 285 -9.59 23.08 27.30
C ILE A 285 -11.04 23.03 26.79
N GLY A 286 -11.97 23.75 27.44
CA GLY A 286 -13.39 23.81 27.08
C GLY A 286 -13.73 24.79 25.96
N LYS A 287 -12.78 25.60 25.50
CA LYS A 287 -12.99 26.58 24.43
C LYS A 287 -13.26 25.89 23.11
N GLN A 288 -14.27 26.36 22.38
CA GLN A 288 -14.63 25.83 21.08
C GLN A 288 -13.89 26.53 19.94
N GLY A 289 -13.77 25.82 18.80
CA GLY A 289 -13.19 26.31 17.57
C GLY A 289 -11.76 25.82 17.34
N ASP A 290 -11.09 26.40 16.35
CA ASP A 290 -9.75 26.02 15.90
C ASP A 290 -8.74 25.95 17.05
N THR A 291 -7.93 24.87 17.10
CA THR A 291 -6.96 24.61 18.16
C THR A 291 -5.54 25.12 17.87
N ARG A 292 -5.35 25.99 16.86
CA ARG A 292 -4.05 26.63 16.58
C ARG A 292 -3.55 27.53 17.70
N ASP A 293 -4.41 27.86 18.66
CA ASP A 293 -3.99 28.53 19.91
C ASP A 293 -3.14 27.62 20.82
N GLY A 294 -3.06 26.33 20.52
CA GLY A 294 -2.19 25.38 21.21
C GLY A 294 -2.75 24.83 22.54
N ARG A 295 -4.03 25.07 22.87
CA ARG A 295 -4.62 24.59 24.13
C ARG A 295 -4.58 23.07 24.28
N PHE A 296 -4.80 22.32 23.20
CA PHE A 296 -4.56 20.89 23.09
C PHE A 296 -4.30 20.50 21.63
N TYR A 297 -3.63 19.39 21.42
CA TYR A 297 -3.47 18.84 20.07
C TYR A 297 -4.75 18.18 19.58
N SER A 298 -5.04 18.36 18.29
CA SER A 298 -6.19 17.76 17.62
C SER A 298 -5.82 17.42 16.17
N PHE A 299 -6.57 16.54 15.54
CA PHE A 299 -6.41 16.28 14.11
C PHE A 299 -6.85 17.52 13.31
N ALA A 300 -5.99 17.97 12.39
CA ALA A 300 -6.25 19.10 11.49
C ALA A 300 -6.74 20.39 12.20
N PHE A 301 -6.35 20.62 13.45
CA PHE A 301 -6.80 21.72 14.31
C PHE A 301 -8.31 21.74 14.60
N ALA A 302 -8.99 20.61 14.39
CA ALA A 302 -10.41 20.46 14.67
C ALA A 302 -10.64 20.12 16.16
N ASP A 303 -11.28 21.03 16.93
CA ASP A 303 -11.54 20.84 18.35
C ASP A 303 -12.44 19.63 18.67
N TRP A 304 -13.20 19.14 17.69
CA TRP A 304 -14.02 17.93 17.80
C TRP A 304 -13.28 16.62 17.55
N MET A 305 -11.97 16.67 17.23
CA MET A 305 -11.10 15.52 17.00
C MET A 305 -9.83 15.61 17.88
N PRO A 306 -9.95 15.56 19.23
CA PRO A 306 -8.82 15.64 20.14
C PRO A 306 -7.85 14.47 19.91
N LYS A 307 -6.55 14.79 19.85
CA LYS A 307 -5.48 13.81 19.62
C LYS A 307 -5.26 12.95 20.85
N LEU A 308 -5.19 11.66 20.63
CA LEU A 308 -4.86 10.67 21.66
C LEU A 308 -3.34 10.61 21.89
N ASN A 309 -2.94 10.44 23.13
CA ASN A 309 -1.56 10.19 23.52
C ASN A 309 -1.22 8.70 23.29
N THR A 310 -0.95 8.33 22.05
CA THR A 310 -0.64 6.96 21.68
C THR A 310 0.69 6.43 22.25
N ASN A 311 1.42 7.24 23.05
CA ASN A 311 2.59 6.82 23.80
C ASN A 311 2.27 6.37 25.24
N ASN A 312 1.05 6.62 25.72
CA ASN A 312 0.56 6.22 27.03
C ASN A 312 0.20 4.71 27.04
N ASP A 313 0.67 3.98 28.06
CA ASP A 313 0.45 2.53 28.16
C ASP A 313 -1.03 2.14 28.30
N GLU A 314 -1.82 2.92 29.03
CA GLU A 314 -3.25 2.66 29.21
C GLU A 314 -4.02 2.85 27.89
N VAL A 315 -3.66 3.87 27.10
CA VAL A 315 -4.20 4.09 25.75
C VAL A 315 -3.86 2.91 24.83
N ILE A 316 -2.60 2.45 24.87
CA ILE A 316 -2.16 1.28 24.09
C ILE A 316 -2.97 0.03 24.49
N ASP A 317 -3.05 -0.25 25.80
CA ASP A 317 -3.76 -1.43 26.31
C ASP A 317 -5.27 -1.37 26.01
N TYR A 318 -5.87 -0.16 26.08
CA TYR A 318 -7.27 0.04 25.70
C TYR A 318 -7.52 -0.33 24.24
N PHE A 319 -6.74 0.21 23.30
CA PHE A 319 -6.93 -0.07 21.87
C PHE A 319 -6.51 -1.50 21.48
N CYS A 320 -5.54 -2.09 22.15
CA CYS A 320 -5.26 -3.52 22.00
C CYS A 320 -6.48 -4.37 22.32
N LYS A 321 -7.17 -4.08 23.44
CA LYS A 321 -8.41 -4.78 23.83
C LYS A 321 -9.57 -4.51 22.85
N VAL A 322 -9.69 -3.29 22.33
CA VAL A 322 -10.68 -2.94 21.31
C VAL A 322 -10.49 -3.81 20.06
N CYS A 323 -9.28 -3.82 19.50
CA CYS A 323 -8.97 -4.62 18.31
C CYS A 323 -9.11 -6.13 18.55
N GLU A 324 -8.64 -6.63 19.71
CA GLU A 324 -8.89 -8.02 20.13
C GLU A 324 -10.38 -8.33 20.15
N GLY A 325 -11.20 -7.39 20.70
CA GLY A 325 -12.65 -7.51 20.69
C GLY A 325 -13.23 -7.62 19.28
N TRP A 326 -12.78 -6.81 18.34
CA TRP A 326 -13.22 -6.88 16.93
C TRP A 326 -12.85 -8.23 16.28
N ILE A 327 -11.61 -8.70 16.49
CA ILE A 327 -11.16 -9.99 15.96
C ILE A 327 -11.98 -11.14 16.54
N ARG A 328 -12.09 -11.23 17.87
CA ARG A 328 -12.79 -12.33 18.52
C ARG A 328 -14.29 -12.33 18.28
N LYS A 329 -14.87 -11.14 18.16
CA LYS A 329 -16.32 -10.98 18.06
C LYS A 329 -16.82 -11.11 16.63
N TYR A 330 -16.07 -10.62 15.66
CA TYR A 330 -16.49 -10.53 14.25
C TYR A 330 -15.63 -11.37 13.30
N ASP A 331 -14.45 -11.85 13.73
CA ASP A 331 -13.48 -12.58 12.89
C ASP A 331 -12.98 -11.79 11.69
N ILE A 332 -12.72 -10.49 11.88
CA ILE A 332 -12.16 -9.64 10.81
C ILE A 332 -10.76 -10.09 10.38
N ASP A 333 -10.39 -9.77 9.14
CA ASP A 333 -9.15 -10.23 8.50
C ASP A 333 -8.07 -9.14 8.40
N GLY A 334 -8.45 -7.88 8.55
CA GLY A 334 -7.52 -6.77 8.50
C GLY A 334 -7.98 -5.56 9.29
N ILE A 335 -7.02 -4.67 9.57
CA ILE A 335 -7.24 -3.38 10.20
C ILE A 335 -6.42 -2.34 9.44
N ARG A 336 -7.10 -1.30 8.95
CA ARG A 336 -6.46 -0.10 8.41
C ARG A 336 -6.40 0.96 9.50
N PHE A 337 -5.23 1.51 9.75
CA PHE A 337 -4.99 2.55 10.74
C PHE A 337 -5.04 3.92 10.08
N ASP A 338 -6.08 4.67 10.43
CA ASP A 338 -6.30 6.06 10.02
C ASP A 338 -5.18 6.96 10.54
N VAL A 339 -4.71 7.92 9.71
CA VAL A 339 -3.59 8.81 10.05
C VAL A 339 -2.42 8.04 10.66
N GLY A 340 -2.05 6.93 10.02
CA GLY A 340 -1.11 5.94 10.56
C GLY A 340 0.30 6.47 10.83
N ASN A 341 0.69 7.57 10.18
CA ASN A 341 1.99 8.23 10.37
C ASN A 341 2.07 9.09 11.64
N GLU A 342 0.94 9.41 12.28
CA GLU A 342 0.91 10.20 13.51
C GLU A 342 0.71 9.36 14.78
N VAL A 343 0.50 8.06 14.63
CA VAL A 343 0.45 7.10 15.73
C VAL A 343 1.87 6.71 16.14
N SER A 344 2.15 6.63 17.46
CA SER A 344 3.52 6.36 17.92
C SER A 344 4.02 4.97 17.51
N HIS A 345 5.30 4.85 17.16
CA HIS A 345 5.95 3.57 16.87
C HIS A 345 5.79 2.55 18.02
N ARG A 346 5.84 3.03 19.27
CA ARG A 346 5.61 2.19 20.46
C ARG A 346 4.22 1.56 20.44
N PHE A 347 3.19 2.33 20.14
CA PHE A 347 1.81 1.84 20.01
C PHE A 347 1.72 0.76 18.92
N LEU A 348 2.27 1.04 17.75
CA LEU A 348 2.19 0.12 16.60
C LEU A 348 2.89 -1.21 16.87
N LYS A 349 4.09 -1.18 17.45
CA LYS A 349 4.83 -2.40 17.84
C LYS A 349 4.06 -3.25 18.85
N ARG A 350 3.53 -2.63 19.91
CA ARG A 350 2.69 -3.30 20.91
C ARG A 350 1.41 -3.86 20.28
N MET A 351 0.75 -3.08 19.43
CA MET A 351 -0.45 -3.50 18.72
C MET A 351 -0.18 -4.70 17.82
N ARG A 352 0.86 -4.64 16.98
CA ARG A 352 1.24 -5.77 16.13
C ARG A 352 1.53 -7.03 16.94
N GLU A 353 2.37 -6.93 17.96
CA GLU A 353 2.70 -8.07 18.82
C GLU A 353 1.44 -8.69 19.46
N HIS A 354 0.53 -7.86 19.95
CA HIS A 354 -0.71 -8.31 20.57
C HIS A 354 -1.63 -9.02 19.55
N LEU A 355 -1.89 -8.38 18.42
CA LEU A 355 -2.85 -8.87 17.43
C LEU A 355 -2.36 -10.11 16.67
N LYS A 356 -1.07 -10.18 16.33
CA LYS A 356 -0.48 -11.35 15.66
C LYS A 356 -0.46 -12.59 16.57
N LYS A 357 -0.50 -12.45 17.89
CA LYS A 357 -0.71 -13.58 18.83
C LYS A 357 -2.13 -14.13 18.77
N ILE A 358 -3.12 -13.29 18.46
CA ILE A 358 -4.55 -13.65 18.40
C ILE A 358 -4.90 -14.23 17.03
N LYS A 359 -4.51 -13.55 15.96
CA LYS A 359 -4.73 -13.92 14.56
C LYS A 359 -3.44 -13.67 13.78
N PRO A 360 -2.56 -14.69 13.63
CA PRO A 360 -1.23 -14.52 13.03
C PRO A 360 -1.22 -13.95 11.61
N ASP A 361 -2.29 -14.21 10.85
CA ASP A 361 -2.46 -13.78 9.46
C ASP A 361 -3.33 -12.51 9.31
N ILE A 362 -3.63 -11.80 10.40
CA ILE A 362 -4.33 -10.51 10.31
C ILE A 362 -3.48 -9.49 9.54
N TYR A 363 -4.11 -8.76 8.62
CA TYR A 363 -3.45 -7.71 7.83
C TYR A 363 -3.50 -6.37 8.55
N LEU A 364 -2.33 -5.75 8.78
CA LEU A 364 -2.18 -4.44 9.43
C LEU A 364 -1.72 -3.43 8.38
N LEU A 365 -2.63 -2.55 7.98
CA LEU A 365 -2.44 -1.56 6.92
C LEU A 365 -2.36 -0.15 7.52
N GLY A 366 -1.29 0.59 7.24
CA GLY A 366 -1.18 2.01 7.61
C GLY A 366 -1.67 2.94 6.51
N GLU A 367 -2.42 3.99 6.87
CA GLU A 367 -2.60 5.11 5.97
C GLU A 367 -1.42 6.06 6.10
N ILE A 368 -0.56 6.08 5.08
CA ILE A 368 0.61 6.96 4.99
C ILE A 368 0.72 7.43 3.55
N TRP A 369 0.74 8.75 3.34
CA TRP A 369 0.69 9.38 2.02
C TRP A 369 2.07 9.59 1.39
N HIS A 370 3.14 9.36 2.13
CA HIS A 370 4.53 9.57 1.72
C HIS A 370 5.35 8.29 1.89
N ASP A 371 6.68 8.35 1.80
CA ASP A 371 7.57 7.24 2.08
C ASP A 371 7.33 6.72 3.51
N ALA A 372 6.97 5.44 3.59
CA ALA A 372 6.59 4.75 4.82
C ALA A 372 7.67 3.76 5.31
N SER A 373 8.89 3.84 4.80
CA SER A 373 9.95 2.87 5.11
C SER A 373 10.19 2.67 6.60
N GLN A 374 10.07 3.74 7.41
CA GLN A 374 10.28 3.67 8.86
C GLN A 374 9.20 2.87 9.63
N TRP A 375 8.03 2.62 9.05
CA TRP A 375 6.94 1.82 9.63
C TRP A 375 6.87 0.40 9.08
N LEU A 376 7.74 0.05 8.11
CA LEU A 376 7.71 -1.21 7.38
C LEU A 376 8.93 -2.09 7.66
N ALA A 377 9.56 -1.91 8.82
CA ALA A 377 10.71 -2.72 9.25
C ALA A 377 10.35 -4.15 9.69
N GLY A 378 9.05 -4.51 9.72
CA GLY A 378 8.56 -5.85 10.06
C GLY A 378 7.92 -5.96 11.43
N ASP A 379 7.98 -4.92 12.26
CA ASP A 379 7.49 -4.89 13.62
C ASP A 379 6.31 -3.93 13.87
N GLU A 380 5.80 -3.27 12.80
CA GLU A 380 4.68 -2.34 12.85
C GLU A 380 3.61 -2.73 11.81
N TYR A 381 3.46 -2.01 10.69
CA TYR A 381 2.53 -2.37 9.64
C TYR A 381 3.04 -3.52 8.76
N ASP A 382 2.13 -4.31 8.19
CA ASP A 382 2.47 -5.24 7.11
C ASP A 382 2.69 -4.49 5.80
N SER A 383 1.91 -3.41 5.58
CA SER A 383 1.98 -2.57 4.41
C SER A 383 1.28 -1.23 4.62
N VAL A 384 1.25 -0.42 3.58
CA VAL A 384 0.60 0.89 3.56
C VAL A 384 -0.25 1.08 2.30
N MET A 385 -1.18 2.04 2.36
CA MET A 385 -1.89 2.54 1.19
C MET A 385 -0.88 3.23 0.26
N ASN A 386 -0.79 2.75 -0.99
CA ASN A 386 0.28 3.16 -1.91
C ASN A 386 -0.04 4.48 -2.64
N TYR A 387 -0.21 5.55 -1.88
CA TYR A 387 -0.44 6.89 -2.41
C TYR A 387 0.69 7.41 -3.31
N PRO A 388 1.98 7.08 -3.07
CA PRO A 388 3.04 7.45 -4.01
C PRO A 388 2.82 6.90 -5.42
N LEU A 389 2.37 5.65 -5.56
CA LEU A 389 2.05 5.06 -6.86
C LEU A 389 0.82 5.74 -7.49
N MET A 390 -0.23 5.98 -6.70
CA MET A 390 -1.43 6.70 -7.15
C MET A 390 -1.06 8.07 -7.72
N SER A 391 -0.32 8.86 -6.95
CA SER A 391 0.10 10.20 -7.37
C SER A 391 0.94 10.16 -8.64
N GLY A 392 1.93 9.26 -8.71
CA GLY A 392 2.78 9.14 -9.89
C GLY A 392 2.03 8.71 -11.15
N ILE A 393 1.05 7.80 -11.02
CA ILE A 393 0.17 7.43 -12.15
C ILE A 393 -0.66 8.65 -12.58
N HIS A 394 -1.30 9.35 -11.65
CA HIS A 394 -2.09 10.54 -11.97
C HIS A 394 -1.26 11.63 -12.63
N ASP A 395 -0.08 11.93 -12.11
CA ASP A 395 0.82 12.94 -12.66
C ASP A 395 1.22 12.60 -14.09
N PHE A 396 1.57 11.35 -14.38
CA PHE A 396 1.88 10.90 -15.75
C PHE A 396 0.71 11.13 -16.73
N PHE A 397 -0.52 10.85 -16.32
CA PHE A 397 -1.69 11.03 -17.19
C PHE A 397 -2.14 12.51 -17.31
N LEU A 398 -1.84 13.35 -16.31
CA LEU A 398 -2.10 14.79 -16.33
C LEU A 398 -1.04 15.56 -17.11
N ASP A 399 0.23 15.33 -16.79
CA ASP A 399 1.36 16.03 -17.41
C ASP A 399 1.76 15.37 -18.73
N GLN A 400 1.35 15.99 -19.83
CA GLN A 400 1.66 15.50 -21.18
C GLN A 400 3.16 15.66 -21.55
N THR A 401 3.97 16.31 -20.72
CA THR A 401 5.42 16.42 -20.90
C THR A 401 6.18 15.20 -20.39
N MET A 402 5.59 14.42 -19.48
CA MET A 402 6.17 13.15 -19.00
C MET A 402 6.13 12.09 -20.11
N GLY A 403 7.18 11.28 -20.20
CA GLY A 403 7.28 10.18 -21.15
C GLY A 403 7.39 8.81 -20.47
N LYS A 404 7.65 7.80 -21.28
CA LYS A 404 7.82 6.40 -20.82
C LYS A 404 8.96 6.24 -19.81
N GLU A 405 10.02 7.05 -19.90
CA GLU A 405 11.14 7.01 -18.95
C GLU A 405 10.73 7.53 -17.58
N GLU A 406 10.03 8.68 -17.52
CA GLU A 406 9.53 9.21 -16.26
C GLU A 406 8.52 8.25 -15.61
N PHE A 407 7.70 7.56 -16.42
CA PHE A 407 6.81 6.51 -15.92
C PHE A 407 7.60 5.32 -15.35
N GLU A 408 8.63 4.84 -16.07
CA GLU A 408 9.52 3.78 -15.56
C GLU A 408 10.16 4.18 -14.22
N TYR A 409 10.71 5.39 -14.15
CA TYR A 409 11.35 5.88 -12.93
C TYR A 409 10.38 5.93 -11.76
N MET A 410 9.20 6.46 -11.97
CA MET A 410 8.15 6.54 -10.96
C MET A 410 7.77 5.16 -10.42
N VAL A 411 7.47 4.21 -11.31
CA VAL A 411 7.12 2.84 -10.91
C VAL A 411 8.29 2.17 -10.18
N ASN A 412 9.50 2.26 -10.72
CA ASN A 412 10.68 1.67 -10.09
C ASN A 412 10.96 2.28 -8.71
N CYS A 413 10.80 3.61 -8.53
CA CYS A 413 10.92 4.24 -7.23
C CYS A 413 9.94 3.63 -6.22
N CYS A 414 8.66 3.47 -6.58
CA CYS A 414 7.65 2.90 -5.68
C CYS A 414 8.00 1.47 -5.22
N TYR A 415 8.57 0.64 -6.11
CA TYR A 415 8.89 -0.76 -5.78
C TYR A 415 10.33 -0.99 -5.28
N THR A 416 11.11 0.08 -5.08
CA THR A 416 12.43 0.04 -4.42
C THR A 416 12.44 0.71 -3.05
N MET A 417 11.32 1.31 -2.63
CA MET A 417 11.20 1.94 -1.31
C MET A 417 11.18 0.94 -0.16
N TYR A 418 10.59 -0.25 -0.37
CA TYR A 418 10.30 -1.21 0.71
C TYR A 418 10.89 -2.59 0.42
N MET A 419 10.95 -3.44 1.45
CA MET A 419 11.30 -4.85 1.30
C MET A 419 10.26 -5.58 0.42
N GLN A 420 10.68 -6.68 -0.22
CA GLN A 420 9.80 -7.44 -1.13
C GLN A 420 8.52 -7.93 -0.45
N GLN A 421 8.62 -8.34 0.82
CA GLN A 421 7.47 -8.81 1.59
C GLN A 421 6.38 -7.73 1.70
N ASN A 422 6.78 -6.47 1.96
CA ASN A 422 5.85 -5.35 2.01
C ASN A 422 5.30 -5.01 0.62
N ASN A 423 6.17 -5.01 -0.42
CA ASN A 423 5.77 -4.72 -1.80
C ASN A 423 4.74 -5.73 -2.33
N ASN A 424 4.82 -7.01 -1.92
CA ASN A 424 3.87 -8.04 -2.32
C ASN A 424 2.43 -7.78 -1.82
N VAL A 425 2.30 -7.05 -0.73
CA VAL A 425 1.02 -6.77 -0.06
C VAL A 425 0.69 -5.28 -0.02
N LEU A 426 1.36 -4.43 -0.84
CA LEU A 426 1.02 -3.02 -0.97
C LEU A 426 -0.44 -2.84 -1.37
N PHE A 427 -1.14 -1.96 -0.68
CA PHE A 427 -2.53 -1.64 -0.97
C PHE A 427 -2.59 -0.55 -2.05
N ASN A 428 -2.66 -0.99 -3.31
CA ASN A 428 -2.66 -0.10 -4.46
C ASN A 428 -4.07 0.43 -4.74
N LEU A 429 -4.20 1.74 -4.92
CA LEU A 429 -5.45 2.42 -5.20
C LEU A 429 -5.23 3.54 -6.24
N LEU A 430 -6.31 4.01 -6.87
CA LEU A 430 -6.31 5.17 -7.77
C LEU A 430 -7.31 6.24 -7.33
N ASP A 431 -8.27 5.88 -6.51
CA ASP A 431 -9.22 6.78 -5.86
C ASP A 431 -9.63 6.21 -4.49
N SER A 432 -10.22 7.06 -3.66
CA SER A 432 -10.69 6.71 -2.32
C SER A 432 -11.78 7.68 -1.86
N HIS A 433 -12.24 7.53 -0.63
CA HIS A 433 -13.18 8.45 0.02
C HIS A 433 -12.57 9.83 0.37
N ASP A 434 -11.24 9.98 0.27
CA ASP A 434 -10.50 11.22 0.57
C ASP A 434 -9.97 11.92 -0.69
N THR A 435 -10.12 11.28 -1.85
CA THR A 435 -9.60 11.80 -3.11
C THR A 435 -10.71 12.01 -4.12
N GLU A 436 -10.43 12.80 -5.14
CA GLU A 436 -11.27 12.88 -6.32
C GLU A 436 -11.37 11.52 -6.99
N ARG A 437 -12.57 11.14 -7.49
CA ARG A 437 -12.76 9.86 -8.19
C ARG A 437 -11.99 9.84 -9.51
N LEU A 438 -11.48 8.66 -9.84
CA LEU A 438 -10.63 8.46 -11.01
C LEU A 438 -11.26 8.97 -12.31
N MET A 439 -12.54 8.66 -12.56
CA MET A 439 -13.24 9.12 -13.77
C MET A 439 -13.43 10.64 -13.80
N ASN A 440 -13.72 11.27 -12.65
CA ASN A 440 -13.91 12.70 -12.55
C ASN A 440 -12.64 13.50 -12.89
N ARG A 441 -11.47 12.96 -12.55
CA ARG A 441 -10.17 13.62 -12.78
C ARG A 441 -9.84 13.78 -14.27
N PHE A 442 -10.24 12.84 -15.11
CA PHE A 442 -9.82 12.81 -16.52
C PHE A 442 -10.96 12.99 -17.51
N HIS A 443 -12.20 12.71 -17.13
CA HIS A 443 -13.39 12.71 -18.01
C HIS A 443 -13.16 11.99 -19.36
N ASP A 444 -12.29 10.96 -19.34
CA ASP A 444 -11.86 10.17 -20.51
C ASP A 444 -11.83 8.69 -20.12
N LEU A 445 -12.77 7.95 -20.67
CA LEU A 445 -12.96 6.53 -20.33
C LEU A 445 -11.78 5.65 -20.80
N ASP A 446 -11.06 6.01 -21.85
CA ASP A 446 -9.91 5.24 -22.31
C ASP A 446 -8.71 5.43 -21.40
N LYS A 447 -8.43 6.67 -20.97
CA LYS A 447 -7.41 6.96 -19.94
C LYS A 447 -7.76 6.33 -18.61
N PHE A 448 -9.04 6.30 -18.22
CA PHE A 448 -9.53 5.60 -17.04
C PHE A 448 -9.14 4.11 -17.08
N TYR A 449 -9.38 3.42 -18.19
CA TYR A 449 -9.01 2.01 -18.33
C TYR A 449 -7.50 1.78 -18.48
N GLN A 450 -6.73 2.72 -19.02
CA GLN A 450 -5.27 2.65 -19.02
C GLN A 450 -4.73 2.62 -17.58
N GLN A 451 -5.24 3.49 -16.71
CA GLN A 451 -4.83 3.53 -15.30
C GLN A 451 -5.27 2.27 -14.54
N LEU A 452 -6.48 1.77 -14.79
CA LEU A 452 -6.92 0.48 -14.22
C LEU A 452 -6.05 -0.68 -14.72
N ALA A 453 -5.63 -0.69 -16.01
CA ALA A 453 -4.70 -1.70 -16.48
C ALA A 453 -3.37 -1.67 -15.70
N VAL A 454 -2.84 -0.48 -15.40
CA VAL A 454 -1.66 -0.34 -14.53
C VAL A 454 -1.95 -0.89 -13.12
N LEU A 455 -3.06 -0.48 -12.50
CA LEU A 455 -3.46 -0.93 -11.16
C LEU A 455 -3.51 -2.45 -11.04
N PHE A 456 -4.13 -3.13 -12.01
CA PHE A 456 -4.34 -4.57 -11.96
C PHE A 456 -3.14 -5.40 -12.42
N THR A 457 -2.16 -4.82 -13.09
CA THR A 457 -1.00 -5.55 -13.62
C THR A 457 0.29 -5.32 -12.83
N LEU A 458 0.39 -4.25 -12.04
CA LEU A 458 1.52 -4.05 -11.13
C LEU A 458 1.41 -4.90 -9.85
N PRO A 459 2.53 -5.22 -9.16
CA PRO A 459 2.53 -5.97 -7.90
C PRO A 459 1.78 -5.25 -6.78
N GLY A 460 1.43 -5.98 -5.73
CA GLY A 460 0.65 -5.51 -4.60
C GLY A 460 -0.80 -5.97 -4.68
N SER A 461 -1.68 -5.41 -3.89
CA SER A 461 -3.07 -5.80 -3.73
C SER A 461 -3.97 -4.64 -4.22
N PRO A 462 -4.62 -4.75 -5.39
CA PRO A 462 -5.40 -3.64 -5.95
C PRO A 462 -6.69 -3.41 -5.16
N CYS A 463 -7.03 -2.14 -4.98
CA CYS A 463 -8.29 -1.69 -4.40
C CYS A 463 -9.04 -0.79 -5.39
N ILE A 464 -10.34 -1.01 -5.51
CA ILE A 464 -11.26 -0.10 -6.18
C ILE A 464 -12.23 0.48 -5.15
N TYR A 465 -12.52 1.76 -5.28
CA TYR A 465 -13.52 2.45 -4.49
C TYR A 465 -14.91 2.16 -5.04
N TYR A 466 -15.95 2.00 -4.20
CA TYR A 466 -17.29 1.66 -4.69
C TYR A 466 -17.76 2.63 -5.80
N GLY A 467 -18.34 2.08 -6.85
CA GLY A 467 -18.76 2.83 -8.03
C GLY A 467 -17.68 3.03 -9.11
N THR A 468 -16.40 2.72 -8.83
CA THR A 468 -15.33 2.78 -9.84
C THR A 468 -15.59 1.77 -10.97
N GLU A 469 -16.25 0.64 -10.71
CA GLU A 469 -16.61 -0.35 -11.72
C GLU A 469 -17.60 0.14 -12.78
N ILE A 470 -18.31 1.23 -12.49
CA ILE A 470 -19.21 1.92 -13.42
C ILE A 470 -18.69 3.28 -13.89
N ALA A 471 -17.43 3.60 -13.57
CA ALA A 471 -16.80 4.89 -13.84
C ALA A 471 -17.57 6.06 -13.20
N MET A 472 -18.01 5.90 -11.96
CA MET A 472 -18.76 6.92 -11.21
C MET A 472 -17.90 8.17 -11.02
N GLU A 473 -18.48 9.34 -11.24
CA GLU A 473 -17.85 10.64 -11.05
C GLU A 473 -18.07 11.18 -9.62
N GLY A 474 -17.19 12.04 -9.18
CA GLY A 474 -17.26 12.79 -7.92
C GLY A 474 -15.96 13.56 -7.70
N GLY A 475 -16.08 14.84 -7.35
CA GLY A 475 -14.95 15.73 -7.07
C GLY A 475 -14.29 15.42 -5.72
N PHE A 476 -13.55 16.40 -5.17
CA PHE A 476 -12.91 16.25 -3.87
C PHE A 476 -13.91 15.99 -2.73
N ASP A 477 -13.42 15.44 -1.61
CA ASP A 477 -14.20 15.27 -0.39
C ASP A 477 -15.02 16.54 -0.07
N PRO A 478 -16.33 16.43 0.19
CA PRO A 478 -17.13 15.19 0.30
C PRO A 478 -17.82 14.72 -1.01
N ASP A 479 -17.64 15.37 -2.14
CA ASP A 479 -18.37 15.05 -3.37
C ASP A 479 -18.02 13.64 -3.92
N CYS A 480 -16.81 13.13 -3.66
CA CYS A 480 -16.43 11.75 -3.98
C CYS A 480 -17.27 10.69 -3.24
N ARG A 481 -18.01 11.09 -2.19
CA ARG A 481 -18.84 10.22 -1.32
C ARG A 481 -20.32 10.22 -1.75
N ARG A 482 -20.61 10.33 -3.06
CA ARG A 482 -21.97 10.21 -3.61
C ARG A 482 -22.51 8.80 -3.39
N CYS A 483 -23.86 8.67 -3.29
CA CYS A 483 -24.51 7.37 -3.17
C CYS A 483 -24.29 6.49 -4.41
N MET A 484 -24.14 5.19 -4.18
CA MET A 484 -24.06 4.21 -5.27
C MET A 484 -25.37 4.19 -6.07
N PRO A 485 -25.35 4.40 -7.40
CA PRO A 485 -26.55 4.47 -8.24
C PRO A 485 -27.03 3.06 -8.62
N TRP A 486 -27.62 2.34 -7.65
CA TRP A 486 -28.06 0.95 -7.83
C TRP A 486 -29.11 0.77 -8.93
N ASP A 487 -29.93 1.77 -9.19
CA ASP A 487 -30.93 1.79 -10.24
C ASP A 487 -30.33 1.88 -11.65
N GLU A 488 -29.12 2.40 -11.77
CA GLU A 488 -28.39 2.53 -13.05
C GLU A 488 -27.50 1.32 -13.37
N ILE A 489 -27.26 0.43 -12.41
CA ILE A 489 -26.38 -0.73 -12.60
C ILE A 489 -26.81 -1.61 -13.76
N GLY A 490 -28.13 -1.73 -14.00
CA GLY A 490 -28.70 -2.56 -15.05
C GLY A 490 -28.65 -1.94 -16.45
N THR A 491 -28.18 -0.71 -16.64
CA THR A 491 -28.07 -0.09 -17.95
C THR A 491 -27.03 -0.80 -18.82
N GLU A 492 -27.23 -0.81 -20.13
CA GLU A 492 -26.33 -1.46 -21.09
C GLU A 492 -24.88 -0.91 -20.95
N GLU A 493 -24.75 0.39 -20.76
CA GLU A 493 -23.47 1.06 -20.59
C GLU A 493 -22.73 0.58 -19.33
N ASN A 494 -23.41 0.58 -18.17
CA ASN A 494 -22.83 0.16 -16.90
C ASN A 494 -22.53 -1.36 -16.91
N GLN A 495 -23.38 -2.18 -17.52
CA GLN A 495 -23.11 -3.60 -17.67
C GLN A 495 -21.85 -3.85 -18.54
N ARG A 496 -21.63 -3.05 -19.58
CA ARG A 496 -20.39 -3.11 -20.37
C ARG A 496 -19.16 -2.71 -19.54
N ARG A 497 -19.24 -1.63 -18.75
CA ARG A 497 -18.18 -1.18 -17.84
C ARG A 497 -17.85 -2.25 -16.79
N ILE A 498 -18.86 -2.79 -16.12
CA ILE A 498 -18.73 -3.90 -15.16
C ILE A 498 -18.08 -5.12 -15.83
N GLY A 499 -18.46 -5.47 -17.07
CA GLY A 499 -17.86 -6.57 -17.81
C GLY A 499 -16.37 -6.37 -18.06
N GLN A 500 -15.93 -5.16 -18.36
CA GLN A 500 -14.51 -4.83 -18.53
C GLN A 500 -13.75 -4.89 -17.19
N MET A 501 -14.34 -4.37 -16.10
CA MET A 501 -13.78 -4.47 -14.76
C MET A 501 -13.64 -5.93 -14.31
N LYS A 502 -14.67 -6.75 -14.50
CA LYS A 502 -14.61 -8.20 -14.23
C LYS A 502 -13.47 -8.88 -15.00
N THR A 503 -13.20 -8.44 -16.25
CA THR A 503 -12.09 -8.98 -17.02
C THR A 503 -10.74 -8.66 -16.39
N LEU A 504 -10.50 -7.40 -15.98
CA LEU A 504 -9.26 -7.00 -15.31
C LEU A 504 -9.09 -7.72 -13.96
N ILE A 505 -10.15 -7.80 -13.16
CA ILE A 505 -10.15 -8.53 -11.88
C ILE A 505 -9.83 -10.01 -12.09
N ARG A 506 -10.48 -10.66 -13.08
CA ARG A 506 -10.23 -12.07 -13.40
C ARG A 506 -8.80 -12.31 -13.84
N LEU A 507 -8.23 -11.43 -14.68
CA LEU A 507 -6.83 -11.50 -15.08
C LEU A 507 -5.91 -11.38 -13.87
N ARG A 508 -6.13 -10.41 -12.98
CA ARG A 508 -5.35 -10.27 -11.75
C ARG A 508 -5.37 -11.54 -10.89
N LYS A 509 -6.52 -12.18 -10.77
CA LYS A 509 -6.68 -13.40 -9.96
C LYS A 509 -6.03 -14.63 -10.61
N ASN A 510 -6.11 -14.77 -11.92
CA ASN A 510 -5.71 -15.99 -12.63
C ASN A 510 -4.27 -15.96 -13.13
N GLU A 511 -3.70 -14.78 -13.39
CA GLU A 511 -2.34 -14.62 -13.90
C GLU A 511 -1.37 -14.31 -12.74
N GLU A 512 -0.71 -15.35 -12.22
CA GLU A 512 0.31 -15.22 -11.18
C GLU A 512 1.41 -14.23 -11.55
N THR A 513 1.71 -14.11 -12.86
CA THR A 513 2.69 -13.17 -13.40
C THR A 513 2.43 -11.72 -12.97
N PHE A 514 1.17 -11.30 -12.78
CA PHE A 514 0.86 -9.93 -12.32
C PHE A 514 1.23 -9.68 -10.86
N ARG A 515 1.32 -10.75 -10.04
CA ARG A 515 1.70 -10.66 -8.64
C ARG A 515 3.22 -10.60 -8.44
N SER A 516 3.98 -11.02 -9.44
CA SER A 516 5.44 -11.04 -9.40
C SER A 516 6.02 -9.62 -9.32
N LEU A 517 7.08 -9.44 -8.51
CA LEU A 517 7.87 -8.21 -8.44
C LEU A 517 8.88 -8.09 -9.61
N HIS A 518 9.01 -9.14 -10.44
CA HIS A 518 9.89 -9.11 -11.60
C HIS A 518 9.19 -8.49 -12.80
N PHE A 519 9.61 -7.29 -13.14
CA PHE A 519 9.18 -6.58 -14.34
C PHE A 519 10.29 -5.66 -14.84
N HIS A 520 10.27 -5.37 -16.14
CA HIS A 520 11.21 -4.44 -16.77
C HIS A 520 10.51 -3.67 -17.90
N PHE A 521 11.08 -2.54 -18.25
CA PHE A 521 10.62 -1.64 -19.30
C PHE A 521 11.56 -1.78 -20.51
N PRO A 522 11.16 -2.48 -21.59
CA PRO A 522 11.94 -2.54 -22.81
C PRO A 522 11.83 -1.23 -23.58
N ASP A 523 12.94 -0.79 -24.18
CA ASP A 523 12.96 0.41 -25.04
C ASP A 523 12.82 0.02 -26.52
N ARG A 524 11.66 -0.56 -26.88
CA ARG A 524 11.39 -1.05 -28.25
C ARG A 524 10.53 -0.11 -29.10
N ILE A 525 9.80 0.78 -28.46
CA ILE A 525 8.85 1.70 -29.10
C ILE A 525 9.40 3.11 -29.03
N GLU A 526 9.59 3.76 -30.19
CA GLU A 526 10.16 5.12 -30.25
C GLU A 526 9.24 6.20 -29.65
N ASN A 527 7.89 6.01 -29.78
CA ASN A 527 6.94 6.99 -29.26
C ASN A 527 7.11 7.19 -27.75
N ARG A 528 7.47 8.42 -27.36
CA ARG A 528 7.77 8.79 -25.98
C ARG A 528 6.58 8.60 -25.02
N ARG A 529 5.34 8.69 -25.51
CA ARG A 529 4.11 8.52 -24.71
C ARG A 529 3.53 7.11 -24.79
N CYS A 530 4.25 6.16 -25.37
CA CYS A 530 3.86 4.76 -25.36
C CYS A 530 4.63 4.00 -24.29
N VAL A 531 3.96 3.64 -23.21
CA VAL A 531 4.53 2.87 -22.10
C VAL A 531 4.44 1.39 -22.43
N GLU A 532 5.57 0.69 -22.31
CA GLU A 532 5.67 -0.76 -22.43
C GLU A 532 6.37 -1.33 -21.21
N TYR A 533 5.80 -2.36 -20.60
CA TYR A 533 6.50 -3.16 -19.60
C TYR A 533 6.16 -4.64 -19.71
N ILE A 534 7.12 -5.47 -19.37
CA ILE A 534 6.99 -6.93 -19.37
C ILE A 534 7.08 -7.43 -17.94
N LYS A 535 6.06 -8.15 -17.53
CA LYS A 535 6.00 -8.90 -16.27
C LYS A 535 6.54 -10.30 -16.48
N LEU A 536 7.33 -10.80 -15.51
CA LEU A 536 7.84 -12.17 -15.49
C LEU A 536 7.47 -12.84 -14.17
N ASP A 537 7.22 -14.15 -14.21
CA ASP A 537 7.15 -14.96 -13.00
C ASP A 537 8.31 -15.97 -12.91
N GLU A 538 8.36 -16.70 -11.81
CA GLU A 538 9.40 -17.70 -11.55
C GLU A 538 9.36 -18.87 -12.53
N ALA A 539 8.22 -19.14 -13.17
CA ALA A 539 8.07 -20.15 -14.20
C ALA A 539 8.53 -19.67 -15.59
N GLY A 540 8.96 -18.41 -15.71
CA GLY A 540 9.39 -17.80 -16.96
C GLY A 540 8.24 -17.37 -17.88
N ARG A 541 6.98 -17.38 -17.40
CA ARG A 541 5.83 -16.85 -18.15
C ARG A 541 5.95 -15.34 -18.27
N LYS A 542 5.60 -14.79 -19.42
CA LYS A 542 5.74 -13.37 -19.71
C LYS A 542 4.41 -12.77 -20.13
N ILE A 543 4.08 -11.63 -19.54
CA ILE A 543 2.93 -10.81 -19.96
C ILE A 543 3.44 -9.41 -20.27
N GLU A 544 3.11 -8.95 -21.46
CA GLU A 544 3.38 -7.61 -21.94
C GLU A 544 2.18 -6.71 -21.73
N VAL A 545 2.43 -5.50 -21.25
CA VAL A 545 1.44 -4.43 -21.12
C VAL A 545 1.91 -3.25 -21.94
N LEU A 546 1.06 -2.80 -22.86
CA LEU A 546 1.29 -1.65 -23.74
C LEU A 546 0.19 -0.61 -23.53
N LEU A 547 0.57 0.63 -23.29
CA LEU A 547 -0.31 1.77 -23.12
C LEU A 547 0.10 2.87 -24.10
N ASN A 548 -0.68 3.09 -25.15
CA ASN A 548 -0.47 4.24 -26.02
C ASN A 548 -1.16 5.47 -25.44
N CYS A 549 -0.40 6.31 -24.75
CA CYS A 549 -0.89 7.57 -24.15
C CYS A 549 -0.65 8.78 -25.06
N SER A 550 -0.41 8.55 -26.38
CA SER A 550 -0.22 9.61 -27.38
C SER A 550 -1.46 9.79 -28.25
N ASP A 551 -1.44 10.86 -29.04
CA ASP A 551 -2.47 11.12 -30.07
C ASP A 551 -2.20 10.37 -31.39
N GLU A 552 -1.06 9.69 -31.52
CA GLU A 552 -0.64 8.96 -32.72
C GLU A 552 -0.97 7.47 -32.59
N THR A 553 -1.07 6.78 -33.73
CA THR A 553 -1.16 5.32 -33.74
C THR A 553 0.21 4.69 -33.55
N VAL A 554 0.28 3.60 -32.78
CA VAL A 554 1.52 2.89 -32.50
C VAL A 554 1.39 1.43 -32.93
N LYS A 555 2.41 0.90 -33.64
CA LYS A 555 2.48 -0.51 -33.92
C LYS A 555 2.87 -1.30 -32.68
N ALA A 556 1.98 -2.16 -32.22
CA ALA A 556 2.28 -3.12 -31.17
C ALA A 556 3.04 -4.31 -31.79
N GLY A 557 4.35 -4.20 -31.92
CA GLY A 557 5.18 -5.27 -32.47
C GLY A 557 4.99 -6.61 -31.73
N GLY A 558 5.44 -7.73 -32.34
CA GLY A 558 5.37 -9.06 -31.74
C GLY A 558 4.00 -9.75 -31.88
N THR A 559 3.94 -11.00 -31.39
CA THR A 559 2.74 -11.86 -31.40
C THR A 559 2.47 -12.36 -29.98
N GLY A 560 1.23 -12.72 -29.69
CA GLY A 560 0.87 -13.26 -28.37
C GLY A 560 -0.64 -13.41 -28.22
N GLU A 561 -1.07 -14.09 -27.17
CA GLU A 561 -2.48 -14.22 -26.81
C GLU A 561 -2.97 -12.91 -26.15
N VAL A 562 -3.95 -12.25 -26.77
CA VAL A 562 -4.54 -11.03 -26.24
C VAL A 562 -5.43 -11.38 -25.04
N LEU A 563 -5.09 -10.85 -23.86
CA LEU A 563 -5.82 -11.05 -22.63
C LEU A 563 -6.83 -9.92 -22.37
N PHE A 564 -6.43 -8.68 -22.70
CA PHE A 564 -7.28 -7.49 -22.62
C PHE A 564 -6.83 -6.47 -23.68
N ALA A 565 -7.78 -5.83 -24.34
CA ALA A 565 -7.47 -4.77 -25.29
C ALA A 565 -8.59 -3.73 -25.38
N ARG A 566 -8.18 -2.48 -25.58
CA ARG A 566 -9.03 -1.34 -25.94
C ARG A 566 -8.32 -0.53 -27.03
N ASN A 567 -9.07 -0.01 -27.99
CA ASN A 567 -8.53 0.76 -29.11
C ASN A 567 -7.31 0.06 -29.76
N TYR A 568 -7.44 -1.26 -29.99
CA TYR A 568 -6.43 -2.10 -30.59
C TYR A 568 -7.05 -2.94 -31.71
N GLN A 569 -6.49 -2.85 -32.91
CA GLN A 569 -6.91 -3.63 -34.05
C GLN A 569 -5.75 -3.94 -35.00
N ASN A 570 -5.66 -5.17 -35.47
CA ASN A 570 -4.68 -5.61 -36.50
C ASN A 570 -3.22 -5.24 -36.16
N GLY A 571 -2.81 -5.33 -34.90
CA GLY A 571 -1.45 -5.01 -34.47
C GLY A 571 -1.18 -3.51 -34.30
N ILE A 572 -2.20 -2.66 -34.34
CA ILE A 572 -2.12 -1.21 -34.15
C ILE A 572 -2.88 -0.82 -32.89
N LEU A 573 -2.22 -0.07 -32.04
CA LEU A 573 -2.80 0.65 -30.91
C LEU A 573 -3.14 2.06 -31.34
N GLU A 574 -4.42 2.38 -31.35
CA GLU A 574 -4.94 3.72 -31.59
C GLU A 574 -4.66 4.64 -30.39
N LYS A 575 -5.03 5.91 -30.51
CA LYS A 575 -4.99 6.88 -29.42
C LYS A 575 -5.64 6.31 -28.14
N ASN A 576 -4.99 6.49 -26.98
CA ASN A 576 -5.39 5.97 -25.69
C ASN A 576 -5.63 4.44 -25.68
N GLY A 577 -4.94 3.72 -26.57
CA GLY A 577 -5.04 2.26 -26.71
C GLY A 577 -4.36 1.53 -25.55
N THR A 578 -4.94 0.40 -25.17
CA THR A 578 -4.41 -0.53 -24.16
C THR A 578 -4.33 -1.93 -24.75
N LEU A 579 -3.21 -2.61 -24.50
CA LEU A 579 -3.03 -4.02 -24.85
C LEU A 579 -2.34 -4.75 -23.70
N ILE A 580 -2.93 -5.84 -23.24
CA ILE A 580 -2.32 -6.81 -22.33
C ILE A 580 -2.31 -8.13 -23.06
N ARG A 581 -1.12 -8.74 -23.22
CA ARG A 581 -1.00 -10.03 -23.93
C ARG A 581 0.06 -10.93 -23.29
N ARG A 582 -0.15 -12.24 -23.40
CA ARG A 582 0.84 -13.26 -23.05
C ARG A 582 1.79 -13.45 -24.22
N ILE A 583 3.11 -13.39 -24.01
CA ILE A 583 4.17 -13.47 -25.04
C ILE A 583 5.12 -14.63 -24.80
#